data_de0b91481002df54974b35b2032c6750
#
_entry.id   de0b91481002df54974b35b2032c6750
#
_cell.length_a   1.000
_cell.length_b   1.000
_cell.length_c   1.000
_cell.angle_alpha   90.00
_cell.angle_beta   90.00
_cell.angle_gamma   90.00
#
_symmetry.space_group_name_H-M   'P 1'
#
loop_
_entity.id
_entity.type
_entity.pdbx_description
1 polymer ?
#
loop_
_entity_poly.entity_id
_entity_poly.type
_entity_poly.pdbx_seq_one_letter_code
_entity_poly.pdbx_strand_id
1 'polypeptide(L)'
;MCSKYYQSNLNPCGLADEYVVPEWNVEHGGILKLPDTMSYEEAAMIEPLACCIRTWNKFKFQKNDSVTILGVGPTGIMHGMLAKHFGLGNIFCLDRNEYRLNFANKLGFITINSNSTDISNKIKSETQNRGVDIVIVATGNLTALKDAFTYVRKGGIVVLFGV
;
A
#
# COMPACT_ATOMS: atom_id res chain seq x y z
N MET A 1 19.09 -12.03 7.79
CA MET A 1 19.43 -11.10 6.69
C MET A 1 20.86 -11.42 6.26
N CYS A 2 21.16 -11.51 4.97
CA CYS A 2 22.50 -11.88 4.49
C CYS A 2 23.50 -10.77 4.81
N SER A 3 24.68 -11.09 5.35
CA SER A 3 25.73 -10.11 5.67
C SER A 3 26.16 -9.29 4.45
N LYS A 4 26.12 -9.87 3.27
CA LYS A 4 26.43 -9.19 2.00
C LYS A 4 25.39 -8.15 1.60
N TYR A 5 24.16 -8.17 2.14
CA TYR A 5 23.12 -7.17 1.85
C TYR A 5 23.58 -5.75 2.24
N TYR A 6 24.26 -5.60 3.37
CA TYR A 6 24.80 -4.31 3.79
C TYR A 6 25.97 -3.81 2.94
N GLN A 7 26.65 -4.72 2.24
CA GLN A 7 27.76 -4.39 1.33
C GLN A 7 27.28 -4.05 -0.09
N SER A 8 25.99 -4.26 -0.38
CA SER A 8 25.37 -4.01 -1.67
C SER A 8 24.70 -2.63 -1.80
N ASN A 9 24.91 -1.75 -0.83
CA ASN A 9 24.35 -0.40 -0.87
C ASN A 9 25.03 0.46 -1.92
N LEU A 10 24.23 1.24 -2.64
CA LEU A 10 24.72 2.24 -3.60
C LEU A 10 25.41 3.39 -2.85
N ASN A 11 26.54 3.85 -3.34
CA ASN A 11 27.26 4.98 -2.77
C ASN A 11 27.54 6.05 -3.85
N PRO A 12 27.12 7.34 -3.66
CA PRO A 12 26.51 7.88 -2.44
C PRO A 12 25.05 7.50 -2.21
N CYS A 13 24.24 7.25 -3.13
CA CYS A 13 22.85 6.77 -3.17
C CYS A 13 22.04 7.44 -4.27
N GLY A 14 20.71 7.15 -4.34
CA GLY A 14 19.87 7.55 -5.48
C GLY A 14 19.61 9.05 -5.68
N LEU A 15 19.97 9.94 -4.74
CA LEU A 15 19.91 11.40 -4.89
C LEU A 15 21.28 11.97 -5.25
N ALA A 16 21.88 11.46 -6.33
CA ALA A 16 23.18 11.88 -6.87
C ALA A 16 23.15 11.82 -8.39
N ASP A 17 23.96 12.68 -9.06
CA ASP A 17 24.09 12.68 -10.50
C ASP A 17 24.76 11.38 -10.99
N GLU A 18 25.67 10.85 -10.18
CA GLU A 18 26.38 9.59 -10.45
C GLU A 18 26.52 8.77 -9.17
N TYR A 19 26.48 7.45 -9.29
CA TYR A 19 26.74 6.53 -8.18
C TYR A 19 27.36 5.23 -8.68
N VAL A 20 28.12 4.58 -7.81
CA VAL A 20 28.74 3.29 -8.10
C VAL A 20 27.78 2.16 -7.69
N VAL A 21 27.51 1.27 -8.63
CA VAL A 21 26.80 0.02 -8.34
C VAL A 21 27.83 -1.03 -7.96
N PRO A 22 27.77 -1.65 -6.76
CA PRO A 22 28.71 -2.69 -6.36
C PRO A 22 28.69 -3.87 -7.32
N GLU A 23 29.88 -4.45 -7.61
CA GLU A 23 30.05 -5.60 -8.51
C GLU A 23 29.10 -6.76 -8.14
N TRP A 24 28.93 -7.02 -6.85
CA TRP A 24 28.02 -8.04 -6.36
C TRP A 24 26.58 -7.86 -6.86
N ASN A 25 26.08 -6.62 -6.93
CA ASN A 25 24.72 -6.33 -7.43
C ASN A 25 24.63 -6.64 -8.94
N VAL A 26 25.69 -6.32 -9.68
CA VAL A 26 25.77 -6.57 -11.14
C VAL A 26 25.77 -8.09 -11.41
N GLU A 27 26.64 -8.83 -10.75
CA GLU A 27 26.78 -10.28 -10.90
C GLU A 27 25.52 -11.07 -10.51
N HIS A 28 24.71 -10.53 -9.55
CA HIS A 28 23.49 -11.19 -9.09
C HIS A 28 22.22 -10.64 -9.74
N GLY A 29 22.35 -9.93 -10.87
CA GLY A 29 21.20 -9.45 -11.64
C GLY A 29 20.44 -8.30 -10.96
N GLY A 30 21.12 -7.52 -10.09
CA GLY A 30 20.53 -6.36 -9.42
C GLY A 30 20.33 -5.14 -10.34
N ILE A 31 20.74 -5.22 -11.62
CA ILE A 31 20.52 -4.20 -12.64
C ILE A 31 19.63 -4.78 -13.73
N LEU A 32 18.52 -4.10 -13.99
CA LEU A 32 17.61 -4.46 -15.06
C LEU A 32 17.50 -3.28 -16.04
N LYS A 33 17.65 -3.58 -17.35
CA LYS A 33 17.39 -2.59 -18.38
C LYS A 33 15.89 -2.32 -18.46
N LEU A 34 15.52 -1.03 -18.44
CA LEU A 34 14.13 -0.64 -18.63
C LEU A 34 13.70 -0.89 -20.08
N PRO A 35 12.44 -1.30 -20.33
CA PRO A 35 11.86 -1.30 -21.65
C PRO A 35 11.88 0.11 -22.24
N ASP A 36 12.10 0.23 -23.54
CA ASP A 36 12.16 1.54 -24.23
C ASP A 36 10.81 2.29 -24.18
N THR A 37 9.72 1.60 -23.84
CA THR A 37 8.35 2.15 -23.70
C THR A 37 8.05 2.68 -22.30
N MET A 38 8.95 2.50 -21.33
CA MET A 38 8.74 2.89 -19.93
C MET A 38 9.49 4.18 -19.59
N SER A 39 8.80 5.17 -19.05
CA SER A 39 9.44 6.40 -18.56
C SER A 39 10.21 6.16 -17.24
N TYR A 40 11.13 7.07 -16.91
CA TYR A 40 11.85 7.00 -15.63
C TYR A 40 10.93 7.23 -14.43
N GLU A 41 9.89 8.06 -14.59
CA GLU A 41 8.86 8.29 -13.55
C GLU A 41 8.07 7.01 -13.27
N GLU A 42 7.69 6.27 -14.31
CA GLU A 42 7.04 4.96 -14.14
C GLU A 42 7.99 3.95 -13.49
N ALA A 43 9.25 3.91 -13.94
CA ALA A 43 10.26 3.02 -13.41
C ALA A 43 10.55 3.26 -11.92
N ALA A 44 10.53 4.51 -11.47
CA ALA A 44 10.69 4.86 -10.06
C ALA A 44 9.61 4.26 -9.15
N MET A 45 8.45 3.90 -9.70
CA MET A 45 7.35 3.29 -8.97
C MET A 45 7.43 1.75 -8.91
N ILE A 46 8.35 1.10 -9.61
CA ILE A 46 8.45 -0.36 -9.69
C ILE A 46 8.69 -0.98 -8.32
N GLU A 47 9.68 -0.48 -7.57
CA GLU A 47 10.03 -1.04 -6.26
C GLU A 47 8.89 -0.91 -5.25
N PRO A 48 8.30 0.28 -4.98
CA PRO A 48 7.22 0.40 -4.02
C PRO A 48 5.95 -0.36 -4.47
N LEU A 49 5.67 -0.45 -5.76
CA LEU A 49 4.57 -1.26 -6.27
C LEU A 49 4.84 -2.76 -6.07
N ALA A 50 6.07 -3.22 -6.30
CA ALA A 50 6.45 -4.61 -6.06
C ALA A 50 6.29 -5.01 -4.58
N CYS A 51 6.60 -4.11 -3.65
CA CYS A 51 6.35 -4.31 -2.22
C CYS A 51 4.86 -4.47 -1.92
N CYS A 52 4.01 -3.64 -2.55
CA CYS A 52 2.56 -3.76 -2.41
C CYS A 52 2.06 -5.10 -2.98
N ILE A 53 2.46 -5.48 -4.20
CA ILE A 53 2.09 -6.77 -4.81
C ILE A 53 2.54 -7.95 -3.95
N ARG A 54 3.77 -7.91 -3.45
CA ARG A 54 4.28 -8.95 -2.54
C ARG A 54 3.41 -9.09 -1.29
N THR A 55 2.87 -8.01 -0.78
CA THR A 55 1.96 -8.01 0.36
C THR A 55 0.67 -8.76 0.03
N TRP A 56 0.02 -8.44 -1.09
CA TRP A 56 -1.19 -9.12 -1.53
C TRP A 56 -0.98 -10.63 -1.76
N ASN A 57 0.20 -11.06 -2.17
CA ASN A 57 0.56 -12.47 -2.35
C ASN A 57 0.75 -13.25 -1.03
N LYS A 58 0.70 -12.59 0.14
CA LYS A 58 0.90 -13.25 1.45
C LYS A 58 -0.37 -13.80 2.08
N PHE A 59 -1.55 -13.41 1.59
CA PHE A 59 -2.83 -13.85 2.14
C PHE A 59 -3.83 -14.15 1.03
N LYS A 60 -4.88 -14.89 1.38
CA LYS A 60 -5.96 -15.21 0.44
C LYS A 60 -7.07 -14.19 0.56
N PHE A 61 -7.60 -13.75 -0.55
CA PHE A 61 -8.78 -12.89 -0.66
C PHE A 61 -9.67 -13.42 -1.79
N GLN A 62 -10.91 -12.93 -1.82
CA GLN A 62 -11.89 -13.31 -2.83
C GLN A 62 -12.36 -12.07 -3.60
N LYS A 63 -12.88 -12.30 -4.80
CA LYS A 63 -13.55 -11.25 -5.56
C LYS A 63 -14.74 -10.70 -4.74
N ASN A 64 -14.91 -9.39 -4.76
CA ASN A 64 -15.89 -8.63 -3.96
C ASN A 64 -15.61 -8.56 -2.45
N ASP A 65 -14.49 -9.09 -1.92
CA ASP A 65 -14.09 -8.77 -0.55
C ASP A 65 -13.95 -7.25 -0.40
N SER A 66 -14.30 -6.75 0.77
CA SER A 66 -14.17 -5.33 1.11
C SER A 66 -12.83 -5.04 1.79
N VAL A 67 -12.26 -3.87 1.51
CA VAL A 67 -10.98 -3.47 2.09
C VAL A 67 -11.02 -2.04 2.64
N THR A 68 -10.39 -1.82 3.78
CA THR A 68 -10.08 -0.50 4.31
C THR A 68 -8.58 -0.26 4.29
N ILE A 69 -8.16 0.88 3.75
CA ILE A 69 -6.76 1.31 3.67
C ILE A 69 -6.58 2.50 4.60
N LEU A 70 -5.75 2.34 5.61
CA LEU A 70 -5.41 3.38 6.59
C LEU A 70 -4.11 4.06 6.18
N GLY A 71 -4.20 5.32 5.83
CA GLY A 71 -3.12 6.11 5.22
C GLY A 71 -3.15 6.04 3.70
N VAL A 72 -3.47 7.17 3.06
CA VAL A 72 -3.68 7.30 1.61
C VAL A 72 -2.51 8.08 0.97
N GLY A 73 -1.29 7.77 1.43
CA GLY A 73 -0.05 8.16 0.76
C GLY A 73 0.18 7.33 -0.52
N PRO A 74 1.35 7.46 -1.16
CA PRO A 74 1.64 6.73 -2.42
C PRO A 74 1.40 5.22 -2.31
N THR A 75 1.87 4.57 -1.25
CA THR A 75 1.69 3.14 -1.03
C THR A 75 0.24 2.76 -0.75
N GLY A 76 -0.50 3.60 0.01
CA GLY A 76 -1.93 3.39 0.23
C GLY A 76 -2.74 3.48 -1.06
N ILE A 77 -2.43 4.43 -1.94
CA ILE A 77 -3.05 4.52 -3.28
C ILE A 77 -2.73 3.27 -4.11
N MET A 78 -1.48 2.79 -4.11
CA MET A 78 -1.11 1.56 -4.81
C MET A 78 -1.90 0.35 -4.31
N HIS A 79 -2.08 0.20 -2.99
CA HIS A 79 -2.92 -0.85 -2.42
C HIS A 79 -4.37 -0.74 -2.88
N GLY A 80 -4.94 0.48 -2.94
CA GLY A 80 -6.29 0.71 -3.46
C GLY A 80 -6.43 0.34 -4.94
N MET A 81 -5.44 0.71 -5.76
CA MET A 81 -5.41 0.36 -7.17
C MET A 81 -5.28 -1.16 -7.38
N LEU A 82 -4.44 -1.84 -6.59
CA LEU A 82 -4.32 -3.29 -6.61
C LEU A 82 -5.61 -3.97 -6.18
N ALA A 83 -6.27 -3.49 -5.11
CA ALA A 83 -7.56 -3.99 -4.67
C ALA A 83 -8.60 -3.90 -5.80
N LYS A 84 -8.67 -2.76 -6.49
CA LYS A 84 -9.54 -2.56 -7.66
C LYS A 84 -9.18 -3.50 -8.80
N HIS A 85 -7.90 -3.67 -9.11
CA HIS A 85 -7.41 -4.59 -10.15
C HIS A 85 -7.77 -6.05 -9.86
N PHE A 86 -7.68 -6.47 -8.59
CA PHE A 86 -8.07 -7.82 -8.16
C PHE A 86 -9.58 -8.03 -8.05
N GLY A 87 -10.37 -7.00 -8.30
CA GLY A 87 -11.84 -7.08 -8.31
C GLY A 87 -12.45 -7.11 -6.91
N LEU A 88 -11.80 -6.49 -5.93
CA LEU A 88 -12.40 -6.29 -4.61
C LEU A 88 -13.62 -5.35 -4.72
N GLY A 89 -14.54 -5.49 -3.76
CA GLY A 89 -15.76 -4.70 -3.69
C GLY A 89 -15.53 -3.29 -3.16
N ASN A 90 -16.10 -2.97 -2.00
CA ASN A 90 -15.93 -1.65 -1.39
C ASN A 90 -14.48 -1.40 -0.94
N ILE A 91 -13.87 -0.34 -1.46
CA ILE A 91 -12.51 0.10 -1.12
C ILE A 91 -12.62 1.41 -0.34
N PHE A 92 -12.42 1.35 0.97
CA PHE A 92 -12.43 2.50 1.86
C PHE A 92 -11.00 3.03 2.03
N CYS A 93 -10.83 4.34 1.83
CA CYS A 93 -9.56 5.03 1.99
C CYS A 93 -9.66 6.07 3.11
N LEU A 94 -8.88 5.90 4.17
CA LEU A 94 -8.89 6.75 5.36
C LEU A 94 -7.58 7.55 5.46
N ASP A 95 -7.69 8.87 5.55
CA ASP A 95 -6.56 9.78 5.80
C ASP A 95 -7.06 11.04 6.51
N ARG A 96 -6.14 11.84 7.08
CA ARG A 96 -6.43 13.17 7.63
C ARG A 96 -6.31 14.26 6.59
N ASN A 97 -5.58 13.99 5.52
CA ASN A 97 -5.25 14.97 4.47
C ASN A 97 -6.32 14.95 3.37
N GLU A 98 -7.08 16.03 3.29
CA GLU A 98 -8.16 16.20 2.31
C GLU A 98 -7.66 16.12 0.85
N TYR A 99 -6.46 16.63 0.55
CA TYR A 99 -5.89 16.52 -0.79
C TYR A 99 -5.73 15.07 -1.23
N ARG A 100 -5.21 14.21 -0.33
CA ARG A 100 -5.04 12.77 -0.58
C ARG A 100 -6.38 12.07 -0.71
N LEU A 101 -7.35 12.41 0.15
CA LEU A 101 -8.71 11.87 0.06
C LEU A 101 -9.39 12.27 -1.24
N ASN A 102 -9.26 13.52 -1.68
CA ASN A 102 -9.79 13.98 -2.96
C ASN A 102 -9.15 13.25 -4.15
N PHE A 103 -7.85 12.96 -4.10
CA PHE A 103 -7.18 12.17 -5.11
C PHE A 103 -7.72 10.72 -5.14
N ALA A 104 -7.85 10.07 -3.99
CA ALA A 104 -8.41 8.72 -3.86
C ALA A 104 -9.85 8.64 -4.35
N ASN A 105 -10.66 9.67 -4.07
CA ASN A 105 -12.04 9.78 -4.55
C ASN A 105 -12.12 9.82 -6.09
N LYS A 106 -11.23 10.57 -6.75
CA LYS A 106 -11.13 10.59 -8.22
C LYS A 106 -10.81 9.24 -8.83
N LEU A 107 -10.15 8.34 -8.08
CA LEU A 107 -9.89 6.95 -8.50
C LEU A 107 -11.10 6.02 -8.26
N GLY A 108 -12.17 6.55 -7.66
CA GLY A 108 -13.42 5.81 -7.39
C GLY A 108 -13.42 5.08 -6.06
N PHE A 109 -12.56 5.46 -5.09
CA PHE A 109 -12.55 4.88 -3.76
C PHE A 109 -13.52 5.63 -2.82
N ILE A 110 -14.05 4.93 -1.82
CA ILE A 110 -14.88 5.52 -0.76
C ILE A 110 -13.94 6.18 0.25
N THR A 111 -13.97 7.51 0.32
CA THR A 111 -13.05 8.25 1.18
C THR A 111 -13.70 8.66 2.50
N ILE A 112 -12.93 8.55 3.59
CA ILE A 112 -13.37 8.94 4.94
C ILE A 112 -12.24 9.71 5.60
N ASN A 113 -12.55 10.91 6.12
CA ASN A 113 -11.58 11.65 6.93
C ASN A 113 -11.40 10.96 8.28
N SER A 114 -10.16 10.63 8.64
CA SER A 114 -9.81 9.92 9.89
C SER A 114 -10.10 10.74 11.16
N ASN A 115 -10.39 12.03 11.04
CA ASN A 115 -10.84 12.86 12.17
C ASN A 115 -12.36 12.74 12.43
N SER A 116 -13.10 12.04 11.58
CA SER A 116 -14.54 11.81 11.78
C SER A 116 -14.78 10.89 12.96
N THR A 117 -15.83 11.16 13.71
CA THR A 117 -16.26 10.34 14.86
C THR A 117 -17.08 9.11 14.48
N ASP A 118 -17.53 9.02 13.23
CA ASP A 118 -18.50 7.99 12.79
C ASP A 118 -17.95 6.99 11.76
N ILE A 119 -16.63 6.79 11.74
CA ILE A 119 -15.96 5.94 10.73
C ILE A 119 -16.49 4.49 10.79
N SER A 120 -16.53 3.93 11.98
CA SER A 120 -16.94 2.53 12.17
C SER A 120 -18.36 2.26 11.70
N ASN A 121 -19.30 3.18 11.99
CA ASN A 121 -20.69 3.02 11.53
C ASN A 121 -20.78 3.18 10.01
N LYS A 122 -20.04 4.10 9.41
CA LYS A 122 -20.00 4.24 7.94
C LYS A 122 -19.46 2.99 7.25
N ILE A 123 -18.39 2.38 7.77
CA ILE A 123 -17.89 1.11 7.24
C ILE A 123 -18.91 0.00 7.43
N LYS A 124 -19.54 -0.10 8.61
CA LYS A 124 -20.53 -1.14 8.91
C LYS A 124 -21.78 -1.03 8.05
N SER A 125 -22.30 0.17 7.79
CA SER A 125 -23.47 0.36 6.94
C SER A 125 -23.24 -0.17 5.52
N GLU A 126 -22.02 -0.03 5.00
CA GLU A 126 -21.64 -0.51 3.68
C GLU A 126 -21.19 -1.99 3.63
N THR A 127 -21.11 -2.65 4.80
CA THR A 127 -20.61 -4.02 4.92
C THR A 127 -21.59 -4.93 5.68
N GLN A 128 -22.88 -4.66 5.61
CA GLN A 128 -23.94 -5.45 6.28
C GLN A 128 -23.70 -5.64 7.79
N ASN A 129 -23.21 -4.59 8.46
CA ASN A 129 -22.83 -4.56 9.87
C ASN A 129 -21.69 -5.52 10.29
N ARG A 130 -20.97 -6.14 9.34
CA ARG A 130 -19.90 -7.10 9.64
C ARG A 130 -18.53 -6.44 9.87
N GLY A 131 -18.27 -5.32 9.26
CA GLY A 131 -16.93 -4.76 9.04
C GLY A 131 -16.30 -5.30 7.74
N VAL A 132 -15.13 -4.79 7.37
CA VAL A 132 -14.44 -5.18 6.13
C VAL A 132 -13.71 -6.51 6.25
N ASP A 133 -13.49 -7.16 5.11
CA ASP A 133 -12.76 -8.42 5.04
C ASP A 133 -11.27 -8.23 5.29
N ILE A 134 -10.72 -7.09 4.82
CA ILE A 134 -9.28 -6.79 4.87
C ILE A 134 -9.08 -5.36 5.37
N VAL A 135 -8.10 -5.16 6.25
CA VAL A 135 -7.58 -3.83 6.59
C VAL A 135 -6.10 -3.77 6.28
N ILE A 136 -5.67 -2.77 5.53
CA ILE A 136 -4.25 -2.50 5.25
C ILE A 136 -3.84 -1.23 5.99
N VAL A 137 -2.88 -1.36 6.90
CA VAL A 137 -2.30 -0.22 7.64
C VAL A 137 -1.07 0.26 6.88
N ALA A 138 -1.23 1.31 6.07
CA ALA A 138 -0.19 1.93 5.25
C ALA A 138 0.34 3.24 5.88
N THR A 139 0.38 3.29 7.20
CA THR A 139 0.86 4.44 7.99
C THR A 139 1.52 3.97 9.28
N GLY A 140 2.58 4.66 9.71
CA GLY A 140 3.23 4.40 11.00
C GLY A 140 2.47 4.93 12.24
N ASN A 141 1.21 5.35 12.09
CA ASN A 141 0.42 5.87 13.20
C ASN A 141 -0.16 4.73 14.07
N LEU A 142 0.25 4.66 15.33
CA LEU A 142 -0.20 3.65 16.28
C LEU A 142 -1.71 3.68 16.55
N THR A 143 -2.36 4.85 16.48
CA THR A 143 -3.82 4.95 16.64
C THR A 143 -4.50 4.25 15.46
N ALA A 144 -4.05 4.49 14.24
CA ALA A 144 -4.59 3.81 13.06
C ALA A 144 -4.46 2.29 13.16
N LEU A 145 -3.35 1.81 13.73
CA LEU A 145 -3.16 0.37 13.98
C LEU A 145 -4.21 -0.18 14.98
N LYS A 146 -4.48 0.53 16.06
CA LYS A 146 -5.51 0.12 17.03
C LYS A 146 -6.90 0.14 16.39
N ASP A 147 -7.20 1.18 15.62
CA ASP A 147 -8.49 1.35 14.96
C ASP A 147 -8.74 0.29 13.89
N ALA A 148 -7.68 -0.24 13.26
CA ALA A 148 -7.78 -1.30 12.26
C ALA A 148 -8.60 -2.51 12.76
N PHE A 149 -8.44 -2.87 14.04
CA PHE A 149 -9.17 -3.98 14.65
C PHE A 149 -10.66 -3.68 14.90
N THR A 150 -11.06 -2.41 14.87
CA THR A 150 -12.47 -2.02 15.00
C THR A 150 -13.20 -2.03 13.65
N TYR A 151 -12.46 -1.97 12.55
CA TYR A 151 -13.00 -1.93 11.19
C TYR A 151 -13.09 -3.31 10.54
N VAL A 152 -12.20 -4.23 10.91
CA VAL A 152 -12.15 -5.58 10.35
C VAL A 152 -13.26 -6.46 10.94
N ARG A 153 -13.85 -7.32 10.11
CA ARG A 153 -14.81 -8.33 10.59
C ARG A 153 -14.13 -9.45 11.39
N LYS A 154 -14.93 -10.23 12.12
CA LYS A 154 -14.45 -11.48 12.74
C LYS A 154 -13.90 -12.43 11.66
N GLY A 155 -12.69 -12.95 11.87
CA GLY A 155 -11.99 -13.80 10.91
C GLY A 155 -11.47 -13.06 9.67
N GLY A 156 -11.49 -11.72 9.66
CA GLY A 156 -10.87 -10.89 8.61
C GLY A 156 -9.37 -10.76 8.80
N ILE A 157 -8.74 -10.01 7.91
CA ILE A 157 -7.29 -9.89 7.81
C ILE A 157 -6.86 -8.45 8.12
N VAL A 158 -5.87 -8.28 8.97
CA VAL A 158 -5.18 -6.99 9.19
C VAL A 158 -3.74 -7.13 8.70
N VAL A 159 -3.37 -6.28 7.76
CA VAL A 159 -2.03 -6.23 7.16
C VAL A 159 -1.30 -5.00 7.68
N LEU A 160 -0.15 -5.20 8.28
CA LEU A 160 0.77 -4.13 8.71
C LEU A 160 1.79 -3.90 7.60
N PHE A 161 1.64 -2.81 6.87
CA PHE A 161 2.52 -2.46 5.75
C PHE A 161 3.45 -1.28 6.09
N GLY A 162 2.90 -0.21 6.65
CA GLY A 162 3.65 1.00 7.00
C GLY A 162 3.96 1.04 8.50
N VAL A 163 5.06 0.43 8.91
CA VAL A 163 5.54 0.47 10.32
C VAL A 163 6.83 1.23 10.40
#